data_273853b3cde3adb1fb603724a58d85bc
#
_entry.id   273853b3cde3adb1fb603724a58d85bc
#
_cell.length_a   1.000
_cell.length_b   1.000
_cell.length_c   1.000
_cell.angle_alpha   90.00
_cell.angle_beta   90.00
_cell.angle_gamma   90.00
#
_symmetry.space_group_name_H-M   'P 1'
#
loop_
_entity.id
_entity.type
_entity.pdbx_description
1 polymer ?
#
loop_
_entity_poly.entity_id
_entity_poly.type
_entity_poly.pdbx_seq_one_letter_code
_entity_poly.pdbx_strand_id
1 'polypeptide(L)'
;VYDRLAAMDVPLVVISGGEPLNQQARLRPLIAALTADGHRLEIETNGTVTPAAALVDLGVRFNVSPKLAHAGDRESRRLRPEALAALAAVPGTAFKFVCRSVSDLDEVATVVAAYGTRPVWIMPEGRTADDVARGLQELGDEVVARGWNLTTRLHIAVWGERRGK
;
A
#
# COMPACT_ATOMS: atom_id res chain seq x y z
N VAL A 1 -6.30 13.68 18.46
CA VAL A 1 -5.39 13.01 17.50
C VAL A 1 -4.37 14.01 16.99
N TYR A 2 -4.80 15.14 16.41
CA TYR A 2 -3.94 16.18 15.87
C TYR A 2 -2.81 16.58 16.85
N ASP A 3 -3.15 17.01 18.07
CA ASP A 3 -2.16 17.48 19.06
C ASP A 3 -1.06 16.43 19.36
N ARG A 4 -1.44 15.15 19.37
CA ARG A 4 -0.47 14.05 19.54
C ARG A 4 0.47 13.89 18.38
N LEU A 5 -0.03 14.06 17.15
CA LEU A 5 0.77 13.91 15.92
C LEU A 5 1.67 15.14 15.74
N ALA A 6 1.13 16.34 15.96
CA ALA A 6 1.89 17.58 15.89
C ALA A 6 3.04 17.64 16.94
N ALA A 7 2.85 17.00 18.10
CA ALA A 7 3.90 16.89 19.12
C ALA A 7 4.98 15.83 18.80
N MET A 8 4.78 15.00 17.77
CA MET A 8 5.79 14.08 17.28
C MET A 8 6.61 14.82 16.20
N ASP A 9 7.88 15.04 16.46
CA ASP A 9 8.80 15.64 15.49
C ASP A 9 9.16 14.64 14.38
N VAL A 10 8.15 14.30 13.56
CA VAL A 10 8.28 13.36 12.45
C VAL A 10 7.80 13.99 11.15
N PRO A 11 8.56 13.85 10.04
CA PRO A 11 8.20 14.50 8.77
C PRO A 11 7.08 13.76 8.02
N LEU A 12 6.73 12.54 8.41
CA LEU A 12 5.79 11.67 7.70
C LEU A 12 4.73 11.11 8.65
N VAL A 13 3.47 11.24 8.27
CA VAL A 13 2.34 10.59 8.93
C VAL A 13 1.70 9.60 7.95
N VAL A 14 1.62 8.33 8.36
CA VAL A 14 0.96 7.27 7.58
C VAL A 14 -0.40 6.96 8.20
N ILE A 15 -1.45 7.05 7.41
CA ILE A 15 -2.81 6.71 7.79
C ILE A 15 -3.11 5.30 7.28
N SER A 16 -3.36 4.39 8.20
CA SER A 16 -3.59 2.96 7.92
C SER A 16 -4.73 2.42 8.79
N GLY A 17 -5.13 1.18 8.53
CA GLY A 17 -6.12 0.44 9.32
C GLY A 17 -7.53 0.44 8.75
N GLY A 18 -8.13 -0.76 8.62
CA GLY A 18 -9.33 -0.98 7.84
C GLY A 18 -9.15 -0.56 6.38
N GLU A 19 -10.07 0.24 5.85
CA GLU A 19 -9.89 0.96 4.58
C GLU A 19 -10.08 2.46 4.86
N PRO A 20 -8.98 3.24 4.94
CA PRO A 20 -9.06 4.66 5.32
C PRO A 20 -9.91 5.49 4.36
N LEU A 21 -9.93 5.15 3.07
CA LEU A 21 -10.70 5.89 2.08
C LEU A 21 -12.23 5.77 2.28
N ASN A 22 -12.72 4.78 3.03
CA ASN A 22 -14.13 4.73 3.42
C ASN A 22 -14.53 5.90 4.34
N GLN A 23 -13.57 6.52 5.03
CA GLN A 23 -13.81 7.65 5.93
C GLN A 23 -13.06 8.92 5.50
N GLN A 24 -12.70 9.02 4.22
CA GLN A 24 -11.89 10.13 3.69
C GLN A 24 -12.48 11.51 3.97
N ALA A 25 -13.82 11.67 3.95
CA ALA A 25 -14.48 12.92 4.30
C ALA A 25 -14.19 13.34 5.75
N ARG A 26 -14.13 12.38 6.69
CA ARG A 26 -13.81 12.64 8.11
C ARG A 26 -12.32 12.87 8.35
N LEU A 27 -11.46 12.24 7.54
CA LEU A 27 -10.01 12.40 7.63
C LEU A 27 -9.52 13.74 7.05
N ARG A 28 -10.23 14.30 6.09
CA ARG A 28 -9.83 15.51 5.37
C ARG A 28 -9.42 16.68 6.29
N PRO A 29 -10.17 17.06 7.34
CA PRO A 29 -9.75 18.17 8.21
C PRO A 29 -8.43 17.91 8.95
N LEU A 30 -8.21 16.67 9.40
CA LEU A 30 -6.95 16.27 10.04
C LEU A 30 -5.80 16.32 9.06
N ILE A 31 -5.99 15.77 7.85
CA ILE A 31 -4.99 15.76 6.78
C ILE A 31 -4.62 17.21 6.40
N ALA A 32 -5.60 18.09 6.21
CA ALA A 32 -5.37 19.48 5.86
C ALA A 32 -4.55 20.22 6.94
N ALA A 33 -4.86 20.02 8.21
CA ALA A 33 -4.11 20.61 9.31
C ALA A 33 -2.66 20.14 9.36
N LEU A 34 -2.44 18.80 9.27
CA LEU A 34 -1.09 18.24 9.29
C LEU A 34 -0.26 18.64 8.05
N THR A 35 -0.90 18.76 6.89
CA THR A 35 -0.23 19.25 5.68
C THR A 35 0.18 20.70 5.82
N ALA A 36 -0.69 21.54 6.43
CA ALA A 36 -0.38 22.94 6.70
C ALA A 36 0.82 23.11 7.66
N ASP A 37 1.01 22.16 8.57
CA ASP A 37 2.17 22.10 9.48
C ASP A 37 3.43 21.51 8.83
N GLY A 38 3.37 21.16 7.54
CA GLY A 38 4.53 20.64 6.80
C GLY A 38 4.74 19.15 6.88
N HIS A 39 3.83 18.38 7.47
CA HIS A 39 3.91 16.92 7.44
C HIS A 39 3.59 16.38 6.04
N ARG A 40 4.32 15.37 5.61
CA ARG A 40 3.95 14.56 4.45
C ARG A 40 2.92 13.52 4.88
N LEU A 41 1.89 13.32 4.07
CA LEU A 41 0.80 12.40 4.36
C LEU A 41 0.81 11.24 3.37
N GLU A 42 0.75 10.02 3.90
CA GLU A 42 0.55 8.80 3.12
C GLU A 42 -0.66 8.03 3.61
N ILE A 43 -1.44 7.47 2.70
CA ILE A 43 -2.56 6.59 3.01
C ILE A 43 -2.24 5.20 2.49
N GLU A 44 -2.29 4.20 3.39
CA GLU A 44 -2.29 2.80 3.00
C GLU A 44 -3.73 2.36 2.70
N THR A 45 -4.00 1.97 1.46
CA THR A 45 -5.33 1.55 1.00
C THR A 45 -5.27 0.20 0.28
N ASN A 46 -6.37 -0.54 0.31
CA ASN A 46 -6.50 -1.77 -0.47
C ASN A 46 -6.85 -1.53 -1.96
N GLY A 47 -7.06 -0.27 -2.36
CA GLY A 47 -7.36 0.11 -3.74
C GLY A 47 -8.81 -0.13 -4.18
N THR A 48 -9.73 -0.32 -3.24
CA THR A 48 -11.15 -0.58 -3.58
C THR A 48 -12.03 0.67 -3.58
N VAL A 49 -11.49 1.81 -3.14
CA VAL A 49 -12.21 3.08 -3.03
C VAL A 49 -11.46 4.17 -3.80
N THR A 50 -12.18 4.90 -4.62
CA THR A 50 -11.62 6.04 -5.36
C THR A 50 -11.24 7.17 -4.40
N PRO A 51 -10.00 7.72 -4.49
CA PRO A 51 -9.60 8.84 -3.66
C PRO A 51 -10.40 10.10 -4.03
N ALA A 52 -10.82 10.87 -3.03
CA ALA A 52 -11.45 12.15 -3.27
C ALA A 52 -10.43 13.17 -3.80
N ALA A 53 -10.80 13.97 -4.79
CA ALA A 53 -9.95 15.02 -5.35
C ALA A 53 -9.34 15.92 -4.26
N ALA A 54 -10.11 16.25 -3.23
CA ALA A 54 -9.64 17.05 -2.11
C ALA A 54 -8.46 16.46 -1.31
N LEU A 55 -8.25 15.14 -1.32
CA LEU A 55 -7.06 14.51 -0.74
C LEU A 55 -5.87 14.59 -1.69
N VAL A 56 -6.12 14.41 -2.98
CA VAL A 56 -5.11 14.54 -4.03
C VAL A 56 -4.57 15.98 -4.07
N ASP A 57 -5.46 16.97 -4.01
CA ASP A 57 -5.12 18.40 -3.98
C ASP A 57 -4.28 18.79 -2.76
N LEU A 58 -4.43 18.08 -1.63
CA LEU A 58 -3.60 18.23 -0.43
C LEU A 58 -2.24 17.54 -0.54
N GLY A 59 -1.92 16.92 -1.68
CA GLY A 59 -0.64 16.25 -1.90
C GLY A 59 -0.47 14.91 -1.16
N VAL A 60 -1.57 14.27 -0.76
CA VAL A 60 -1.53 12.95 -0.13
C VAL A 60 -0.99 11.93 -1.11
N ARG A 61 -0.06 11.09 -0.67
CA ARG A 61 0.44 9.94 -1.43
C ARG A 61 -0.30 8.67 -1.03
N PHE A 62 -0.38 7.72 -1.96
CA PHE A 62 -1.08 6.46 -1.72
C PHE A 62 -0.14 5.27 -1.85
N ASN A 63 -0.11 4.43 -0.82
CA ASN A 63 0.48 3.10 -0.84
C ASN A 63 -0.65 2.10 -1.02
N VAL A 64 -0.88 1.67 -2.26
CA VAL A 64 -2.01 0.82 -2.64
C VAL A 64 -1.61 -0.64 -2.54
N SER A 65 -2.36 -1.44 -1.81
CA SER A 65 -2.10 -2.88 -1.67
C SER A 65 -3.31 -3.70 -2.12
N PRO A 66 -3.51 -3.86 -3.44
CA PRO A 66 -4.59 -4.69 -3.96
C PRO A 66 -4.41 -6.13 -3.48
N LYS A 67 -5.51 -6.80 -3.13
CA LYS A 67 -5.48 -8.20 -2.72
C LYS A 67 -5.44 -9.10 -3.94
N LEU A 68 -4.62 -10.15 -3.88
CA LEU A 68 -4.56 -11.20 -4.89
C LEU A 68 -5.60 -12.30 -4.59
N ALA A 69 -5.80 -13.22 -5.51
CA ALA A 69 -6.79 -14.28 -5.43
C ALA A 69 -6.65 -15.14 -4.16
N HIS A 70 -5.42 -15.38 -3.74
CA HIS A 70 -5.13 -16.15 -2.52
C HIS A 70 -5.66 -15.52 -1.22
N ALA A 71 -6.07 -14.24 -1.22
CA ALA A 71 -6.71 -13.60 -0.08
C ALA A 71 -8.16 -14.10 0.14
N GLY A 72 -8.73 -14.83 -0.84
CA GLY A 72 -10.05 -15.47 -0.74
C GLY A 72 -11.23 -14.58 -1.13
N ASP A 73 -11.02 -13.31 -1.38
CA ASP A 73 -12.08 -12.42 -1.84
C ASP A 73 -12.34 -12.58 -3.34
N ARG A 74 -13.61 -12.40 -3.74
CA ARG A 74 -14.00 -12.36 -5.15
C ARG A 74 -13.27 -11.22 -5.86
N GLU A 75 -12.84 -11.44 -7.09
CA GLU A 75 -12.13 -10.45 -7.91
C GLU A 75 -12.86 -9.11 -7.97
N SER A 76 -14.18 -9.11 -8.20
CA SER A 76 -15.00 -7.91 -8.26
C SER A 76 -15.06 -7.09 -6.95
N ARG A 77 -14.63 -7.67 -5.81
CA ARG A 77 -14.53 -6.98 -4.53
C ARG A 77 -13.14 -6.42 -4.27
N ARG A 78 -12.09 -7.16 -4.70
CA ARG A 78 -10.68 -6.81 -4.44
C ARG A 78 -10.04 -5.96 -5.54
N LEU A 79 -10.53 -6.05 -6.78
CA LEU A 79 -10.07 -5.24 -7.92
C LEU A 79 -11.22 -4.36 -8.41
N ARG A 80 -11.10 -3.06 -8.16
CA ARG A 80 -12.08 -2.05 -8.57
C ARG A 80 -11.45 -1.18 -9.64
N PRO A 81 -11.79 -1.40 -10.94
CA PRO A 81 -11.15 -0.73 -12.07
C PRO A 81 -11.05 0.77 -11.93
N GLU A 82 -12.17 1.42 -11.59
CA GLU A 82 -12.24 2.88 -11.45
C GLU A 82 -11.34 3.40 -10.32
N ALA A 83 -11.33 2.71 -9.17
CA ALA A 83 -10.50 3.10 -8.03
C ALA A 83 -9.01 2.91 -8.33
N LEU A 84 -8.63 1.76 -8.93
CA LEU A 84 -7.24 1.47 -9.29
C LEU A 84 -6.71 2.44 -10.35
N ALA A 85 -7.51 2.76 -11.38
CA ALA A 85 -7.14 3.73 -12.39
C ALA A 85 -6.99 5.14 -11.81
N ALA A 86 -7.92 5.56 -10.94
CA ALA A 86 -7.83 6.86 -10.27
C ALA A 86 -6.59 6.97 -9.38
N LEU A 87 -6.27 5.91 -8.61
CA LEU A 87 -5.07 5.87 -7.77
C LEU A 87 -3.78 5.85 -8.62
N ALA A 88 -3.77 5.11 -9.73
CA ALA A 88 -2.62 5.07 -10.64
C ALA A 88 -2.33 6.43 -11.30
N ALA A 89 -3.34 7.27 -11.45
CA ALA A 89 -3.19 8.62 -11.99
C ALA A 89 -2.62 9.65 -10.99
N VAL A 90 -2.58 9.32 -9.68
CA VAL A 90 -2.04 10.23 -8.66
C VAL A 90 -0.51 10.14 -8.61
N PRO A 91 0.22 11.24 -8.81
CA PRO A 91 1.67 11.25 -8.73
C PRO A 91 2.19 10.76 -7.36
N GLY A 92 3.20 9.91 -7.38
CA GLY A 92 3.82 9.38 -6.16
C GLY A 92 3.05 8.21 -5.52
N THR A 93 1.99 7.71 -6.15
CA THR A 93 1.35 6.46 -5.75
C THR A 93 2.29 5.27 -6.00
N ALA A 94 2.31 4.31 -5.07
CA ALA A 94 3.01 3.05 -5.21
C ALA A 94 2.05 1.87 -5.01
N PHE A 95 2.25 0.79 -5.77
CA PHE A 95 1.43 -0.42 -5.69
C PHE A 95 2.24 -1.57 -5.10
N LYS A 96 1.83 -2.04 -3.94
CA LYS A 96 2.48 -3.11 -3.18
C LYS A 96 1.60 -4.37 -3.19
N PHE A 97 2.12 -5.45 -3.72
CA PHE A 97 1.44 -6.74 -3.76
C PHE A 97 2.10 -7.72 -2.79
N VAL A 98 1.30 -8.36 -1.95
CA VAL A 98 1.74 -9.43 -1.07
C VAL A 98 1.65 -10.74 -1.82
N CYS A 99 2.79 -11.40 -2.04
CA CYS A 99 2.90 -12.62 -2.85
C CYS A 99 3.38 -13.79 -1.98
N ARG A 100 2.83 -14.98 -2.22
CA ARG A 100 3.21 -16.24 -1.58
C ARG A 100 4.21 -17.03 -2.40
N SER A 101 4.11 -16.91 -3.72
CA SER A 101 4.87 -17.72 -4.67
C SER A 101 5.06 -16.98 -6.00
N VAL A 102 5.90 -17.54 -6.86
CA VAL A 102 6.13 -17.01 -8.20
C VAL A 102 4.84 -16.98 -9.04
N SER A 103 3.90 -17.92 -8.84
CA SER A 103 2.62 -17.90 -9.58
C SER A 103 1.76 -16.68 -9.28
N ASP A 104 1.87 -16.07 -8.09
CA ASP A 104 1.17 -14.82 -7.78
C ASP A 104 1.67 -13.65 -8.63
N LEU A 105 2.92 -13.70 -9.10
CA LEU A 105 3.49 -12.66 -9.95
C LEU A 105 2.81 -12.57 -11.32
N ASP A 106 2.22 -13.65 -11.81
CA ASP A 106 1.46 -13.65 -13.06
C ASP A 106 0.11 -12.93 -12.91
N GLU A 107 -0.53 -13.10 -11.74
CA GLU A 107 -1.71 -12.31 -11.39
C GLU A 107 -1.36 -10.83 -11.26
N VAL A 108 -0.24 -10.50 -10.60
CA VAL A 108 0.25 -9.11 -10.52
C VAL A 108 0.46 -8.53 -11.91
N ALA A 109 1.10 -9.28 -12.83
CA ALA A 109 1.30 -8.83 -14.21
C ALA A 109 -0.03 -8.52 -14.92
N THR A 110 -1.04 -9.35 -14.70
CA THR A 110 -2.39 -9.14 -15.24
C THR A 110 -3.01 -7.84 -14.69
N VAL A 111 -2.91 -7.61 -13.39
CA VAL A 111 -3.40 -6.37 -12.75
C VAL A 111 -2.66 -5.14 -13.25
N VAL A 112 -1.34 -5.22 -13.38
CA VAL A 112 -0.50 -4.13 -13.91
C VAL A 112 -0.88 -3.78 -15.35
N ALA A 113 -1.07 -4.80 -16.18
CA ALA A 113 -1.47 -4.59 -17.58
C ALA A 113 -2.88 -3.99 -17.71
N ALA A 114 -3.82 -4.45 -16.86
CA ALA A 114 -5.21 -4.00 -16.91
C ALA A 114 -5.41 -2.57 -16.39
N TYR A 115 -4.67 -2.16 -15.35
CA TYR A 115 -4.96 -0.92 -14.59
C TYR A 115 -3.80 0.06 -14.51
N GLY A 116 -2.65 -0.24 -15.10
CA GLY A 116 -1.48 0.67 -15.08
C GLY A 116 -0.87 0.88 -13.69
N THR A 117 -1.02 -0.09 -12.79
CA THR A 117 -0.63 0.00 -11.37
C THR A 117 0.91 0.01 -11.21
N ARG A 118 1.53 1.15 -11.36
CA ARG A 118 2.99 1.35 -11.26
C ARG A 118 3.35 2.52 -10.36
N PRO A 119 4.54 2.52 -9.71
CA PRO A 119 5.53 1.44 -9.65
C PRO A 119 5.05 0.23 -8.84
N VAL A 120 5.53 -0.96 -9.22
CA VAL A 120 5.19 -2.24 -8.58
C VAL A 120 6.21 -2.57 -7.49
N TRP A 121 5.69 -2.94 -6.31
CA TRP A 121 6.47 -3.44 -5.19
C TRP A 121 5.95 -4.81 -4.80
N ILE A 122 6.80 -5.81 -4.80
CA ILE A 122 6.49 -7.17 -4.36
C ILE A 122 6.98 -7.34 -2.93
N MET A 123 6.10 -7.83 -2.08
CA MET A 123 6.38 -8.11 -0.68
C MET A 123 6.03 -9.58 -0.38
N PRO A 124 6.99 -10.41 0.02
CA PRO A 124 6.70 -11.78 0.42
C PRO A 124 5.70 -11.85 1.57
N GLU A 125 4.75 -12.77 1.51
CA GLU A 125 3.93 -13.11 2.66
C GLU A 125 4.78 -13.89 3.67
N GLY A 126 4.58 -13.61 4.95
CA GLY A 126 5.28 -14.33 6.02
C GLY A 126 4.92 -13.79 7.38
N ARG A 127 4.92 -14.65 8.39
CA ARG A 127 4.65 -14.29 9.79
C ARG A 127 5.91 -14.34 10.65
N THR A 128 6.93 -15.03 10.18
CA THR A 128 8.25 -15.13 10.81
C THR A 128 9.32 -14.49 9.92
N ALA A 129 10.46 -14.15 10.51
CA ALA A 129 11.60 -13.65 9.76
C ALA A 129 12.08 -14.67 8.72
N ASP A 130 12.05 -15.96 9.07
CA ASP A 130 12.47 -17.05 8.19
C ASP A 130 11.52 -17.21 6.99
N ASP A 131 10.19 -17.07 7.20
CA ASP A 131 9.22 -17.12 6.09
C ASP A 131 9.46 -15.97 5.13
N VAL A 132 9.67 -14.76 5.64
CA VAL A 132 9.94 -13.57 4.83
C VAL A 132 11.27 -13.72 4.08
N ALA A 133 12.33 -14.22 4.74
CA ALA A 133 13.62 -14.44 4.10
C ALA A 133 13.53 -15.46 2.97
N ARG A 134 12.84 -16.57 3.19
CA ARG A 134 12.59 -17.60 2.17
C ARG A 134 11.81 -17.03 0.98
N GLY A 135 10.72 -16.30 1.23
CA GLY A 135 9.94 -15.65 0.18
C GLY A 135 10.74 -14.62 -0.62
N LEU A 136 11.65 -13.88 0.01
CA LEU A 136 12.57 -12.99 -0.70
C LEU A 136 13.49 -13.75 -1.66
N GLN A 137 14.03 -14.89 -1.23
CA GLN A 137 14.88 -15.75 -2.07
C GLN A 137 14.10 -16.36 -3.25
N GLU A 138 12.87 -16.85 -2.97
CA GLU A 138 12.04 -17.50 -3.99
C GLU A 138 11.54 -16.52 -5.07
N LEU A 139 11.21 -15.28 -4.69
CA LEU A 139 10.62 -14.29 -5.58
C LEU A 139 11.66 -13.38 -6.25
N GLY A 140 12.86 -13.26 -5.69
CA GLY A 140 13.82 -12.21 -6.02
C GLY A 140 14.17 -12.16 -7.50
N ASP A 141 14.64 -13.26 -8.07
CA ASP A 141 15.10 -13.32 -9.47
C ASP A 141 13.99 -12.96 -10.45
N GLU A 142 12.78 -13.50 -10.22
CA GLU A 142 11.63 -13.26 -11.08
C GLU A 142 11.11 -11.82 -10.98
N VAL A 143 11.16 -11.21 -9.78
CA VAL A 143 10.81 -9.80 -9.58
C VAL A 143 11.78 -8.88 -10.32
N VAL A 144 13.08 -9.18 -10.26
CA VAL A 144 14.12 -8.43 -10.99
C VAL A 144 13.94 -8.60 -12.51
N ALA A 145 13.68 -9.81 -12.99
CA ALA A 145 13.45 -10.09 -14.40
C ALA A 145 12.25 -9.32 -14.97
N ARG A 146 11.22 -9.06 -14.15
CA ARG A 146 10.03 -8.26 -14.51
C ARG A 146 10.26 -6.75 -14.38
N GLY A 147 11.41 -6.29 -13.92
CA GLY A 147 11.71 -4.88 -13.69
C GLY A 147 10.88 -4.27 -12.55
N TRP A 148 10.50 -5.07 -11.55
CA TRP A 148 9.74 -4.64 -10.39
C TRP A 148 10.63 -4.44 -9.17
N ASN A 149 10.09 -3.80 -8.12
CA ASN A 149 10.79 -3.60 -6.87
C ASN A 149 10.44 -4.73 -5.90
N LEU A 150 11.43 -5.14 -5.10
CA LEU A 150 11.25 -6.07 -4.00
C LEU A 150 11.33 -5.32 -2.67
N THR A 151 10.45 -5.65 -1.73
CA THR A 151 10.46 -5.09 -0.38
C THR A 151 10.24 -6.19 0.66
N THR A 152 10.51 -5.89 1.92
CA THR A 152 10.37 -6.84 3.02
C THR A 152 9.33 -6.38 4.02
N ARG A 153 8.94 -7.29 4.93
CA ARG A 153 8.15 -6.99 6.13
C ARG A 153 9.10 -6.67 7.28
N LEU A 154 9.71 -5.49 7.24
CA LEU A 154 10.75 -5.08 8.20
C LEU A 154 10.28 -5.23 9.66
N HIS A 155 9.02 -4.91 9.96
CA HIS A 155 8.47 -5.06 11.30
C HIS A 155 8.48 -6.51 11.81
N ILE A 156 8.33 -7.50 10.91
CA ILE A 156 8.45 -8.92 11.25
C ILE A 156 9.90 -9.26 11.58
N ALA A 157 10.86 -8.77 10.80
CA ALA A 157 12.28 -9.00 11.07
C ALA A 157 12.74 -8.39 12.39
N VAL A 158 12.18 -7.23 12.78
CA VAL A 158 12.59 -6.49 13.98
C VAL A 158 11.82 -6.93 15.23
N TRP A 159 10.50 -7.13 15.12
CA TRP A 159 9.63 -7.34 16.28
C TRP A 159 8.80 -8.64 16.24
N GLY A 160 8.93 -9.44 15.18
CA GLY A 160 8.07 -10.60 14.95
C GLY A 160 6.60 -10.19 14.75
N GLU A 161 5.66 -11.02 15.20
CA GLU A 161 4.21 -10.75 15.09
C GLU A 161 3.65 -9.78 16.16
N ARG A 162 4.49 -9.03 16.87
CA ARG A 162 4.02 -8.10 17.90
C ARG A 162 3.20 -6.97 17.27
N ARG A 163 1.95 -6.80 17.74
CA ARG A 163 1.08 -5.71 17.31
C ARG A 163 1.41 -4.41 18.05
N GLY A 164 1.26 -3.25 17.37
CA GLY A 164 1.42 -1.93 17.99
C GLY A 164 2.87 -1.51 18.22
N LYS A 165 3.78 -2.04 17.44
CA LYS A 165 5.19 -1.64 17.39
C LYS A 165 5.51 -0.97 16.08
#